data_179f81cffb0b62f5d071e775bce0db67
#
_entry.id   179f81cffb0b62f5d071e775bce0db67
#
_cell.length_a   1.000
_cell.length_b   1.000
_cell.length_c   1.000
_cell.angle_alpha   90.00
_cell.angle_beta   90.00
_cell.angle_gamma   90.00
#
_symmetry.space_group_name_H-M   'P 1'
#
loop_
_entity.id
_entity.type
_entity.pdbx_description
1 polymer ?
#
loop_
_entity_poly.entity_id
_entity_poly.type
_entity_poly.pdbx_seq_one_letter_code
_entity_poly.pdbx_strand_id
1 'polypeptide(L)'
;MQRLAKIAVLAASLVLAGCEIARTAEVANANDTARFLAGMQPSADSPLAPLTQDPAWQRHAQFFDSAFAQLEQRQLSRIVAWSQLHLAAPRPTMFYMFSGPDFLYADAFHSRASTYVLAALEPTGPIPDVMKLPAGGIGPLLYYVEHSLSSILSFSFFITKQMKVDLDAGEVSGTLPILYVFLARSGKTIRDVSLIWLDDKGTVHAANEPVPPNAPRGTRITFAASDGAERTLYYVSTDLSNSGLRSSGFLKFCEPLAPGDSLIKSASYLLHVGSFTVMRDWLLANSSTIIQDDSGIPLASYDRRKWRFFPFGRYEGPIDKFPGRYQERYAELFERSQPLDFGIGYRWRSSESNVLLSVRVAPDDMGQMESTAEPVPPSPPRRSRPRLPDMLEPPRYFWFPR
;
A
#
# COMPACT_ATOMS: atom_id res chain seq x y z
N MET A 1 47.52 -33.83 -13.99
CA MET A 1 46.04 -33.57 -13.90
C MET A 1 45.66 -32.79 -12.67
N GLN A 2 46.29 -32.91 -11.50
CA GLN A 2 45.90 -32.17 -10.24
C GLN A 2 46.19 -30.65 -10.25
N ARG A 3 47.13 -30.15 -11.05
CA ARG A 3 47.44 -28.70 -11.12
C ARG A 3 46.44 -27.87 -11.94
N LEU A 4 45.84 -28.46 -12.93
CA LEU A 4 44.83 -27.78 -13.76
C LEU A 4 43.46 -27.64 -13.07
N ALA A 5 43.11 -28.59 -12.19
CA ALA A 5 41.89 -28.52 -11.39
C ALA A 5 41.89 -27.40 -10.36
N LYS A 6 43.07 -27.10 -9.77
CA LYS A 6 43.19 -26.01 -8.78
C LYS A 6 43.07 -24.61 -9.40
N ILE A 7 43.49 -24.43 -10.65
CA ILE A 7 43.40 -23.14 -11.35
C ILE A 7 41.93 -22.86 -11.77
N ALA A 8 41.20 -23.89 -12.16
CA ALA A 8 39.76 -23.73 -12.52
C ALA A 8 38.88 -23.36 -11.31
N VAL A 9 39.16 -23.92 -10.13
CA VAL A 9 38.43 -23.59 -8.88
C VAL A 9 38.73 -22.16 -8.43
N LEU A 10 39.97 -21.68 -8.57
CA LEU A 10 40.33 -20.31 -8.19
C LEU A 10 39.70 -19.26 -9.13
N ALA A 11 39.61 -19.58 -10.45
CA ALA A 11 38.99 -18.70 -11.43
C ALA A 11 37.44 -18.61 -11.23
N ALA A 12 36.78 -19.73 -10.89
CA ALA A 12 35.36 -19.75 -10.57
C ALA A 12 35.03 -18.96 -9.29
N SER A 13 35.88 -19.04 -8.27
CA SER A 13 35.72 -18.28 -7.01
C SER A 13 35.87 -16.75 -7.23
N LEU A 14 36.81 -16.35 -8.11
CA LEU A 14 37.00 -14.93 -8.43
C LEU A 14 35.84 -14.33 -9.24
N VAL A 15 35.24 -15.11 -10.13
CA VAL A 15 34.05 -14.64 -10.90
C VAL A 15 32.82 -14.51 -10.01
N LEU A 16 32.61 -15.42 -9.04
CA LEU A 16 31.52 -15.34 -8.09
C LEU A 16 31.69 -14.16 -7.12
N ALA A 17 32.92 -13.92 -6.62
CA ALA A 17 33.21 -12.78 -5.74
C ALA A 17 33.05 -11.43 -6.49
N GLY A 18 33.41 -11.35 -7.77
CA GLY A 18 33.21 -10.15 -8.59
C GLY A 18 31.73 -9.86 -8.85
N CYS A 19 30.91 -10.89 -9.01
CA CYS A 19 29.46 -10.72 -9.18
C CYS A 19 28.75 -10.28 -7.89
N GLU A 20 29.19 -10.76 -6.73
CA GLU A 20 28.66 -10.31 -5.42
C GLU A 20 29.06 -8.86 -5.07
N ILE A 21 30.29 -8.46 -5.41
CA ILE A 21 30.76 -7.08 -5.15
C ILE A 21 29.98 -6.08 -6.03
N ALA A 22 29.73 -6.40 -7.29
CA ALA A 22 28.92 -5.56 -8.19
C ALA A 22 27.47 -5.43 -7.69
N ARG A 23 26.87 -6.54 -7.22
CA ARG A 23 25.50 -6.57 -6.71
C ARG A 23 25.34 -5.79 -5.39
N THR A 24 26.32 -5.90 -4.49
CA THR A 24 26.32 -5.14 -3.23
C THR A 24 26.48 -3.64 -3.45
N ALA A 25 27.27 -3.20 -4.43
CA ALA A 25 27.41 -1.80 -4.76
C ALA A 25 26.12 -1.18 -5.33
N GLU A 26 25.39 -1.92 -6.20
CA GLU A 26 24.11 -1.49 -6.75
C GLU A 26 23.02 -1.38 -5.67
N VAL A 27 22.94 -2.33 -4.76
CA VAL A 27 22.02 -2.35 -3.62
C VAL A 27 22.31 -1.21 -2.64
N ALA A 28 23.57 -0.95 -2.33
CA ALA A 28 23.96 0.20 -1.51
C ALA A 28 23.52 1.52 -2.12
N ASN A 29 23.56 1.64 -3.45
CA ASN A 29 23.10 2.82 -4.17
C ASN A 29 21.59 3.03 -4.04
N ALA A 30 20.76 1.98 -4.13
CA ALA A 30 19.31 2.09 -3.97
C ALA A 30 18.91 2.56 -2.55
N ASN A 31 19.58 2.03 -1.52
CA ASN A 31 19.32 2.45 -0.14
C ASN A 31 19.77 3.89 0.12
N ASP A 32 20.92 4.30 -0.40
CA ASP A 32 21.43 5.66 -0.28
C ASP A 32 20.51 6.65 -1.03
N THR A 33 20.04 6.26 -2.22
CA THR A 33 19.05 7.05 -2.97
C THR A 33 17.76 7.22 -2.17
N ALA A 34 17.27 6.16 -1.53
CA ALA A 34 16.08 6.20 -0.69
C ALA A 34 16.26 7.14 0.52
N ARG A 35 17.39 7.05 1.20
CA ARG A 35 17.73 7.94 2.31
C ARG A 35 17.85 9.39 1.87
N PHE A 36 18.53 9.64 0.75
CA PHE A 36 18.69 10.99 0.19
C PHE A 36 17.35 11.63 -0.16
N LEU A 37 16.48 10.90 -0.89
CA LEU A 37 15.13 11.36 -1.24
C LEU A 37 14.23 11.54 -0.01
N ALA A 38 14.48 10.80 1.06
CA ALA A 38 13.79 10.92 2.33
C ALA A 38 14.33 12.04 3.24
N GLY A 39 15.31 12.85 2.80
CA GLY A 39 15.97 13.85 3.62
C GLY A 39 16.79 13.24 4.77
N MET A 40 17.27 12.02 4.62
CA MET A 40 18.12 11.31 5.58
C MET A 40 19.53 11.19 5.02
N GLN A 41 20.55 11.26 5.88
CA GLN A 41 21.96 11.16 5.45
C GLN A 41 22.21 9.80 4.76
N PRO A 42 22.70 9.76 3.51
CA PRO A 42 23.22 8.55 2.89
C PRO A 42 24.49 8.08 3.57
N SER A 43 25.03 6.94 3.16
CA SER A 43 26.33 6.45 3.65
C SER A 43 27.45 7.47 3.36
N ALA A 44 28.46 7.53 4.21
CA ALA A 44 29.52 8.54 4.08
C ALA A 44 30.36 8.38 2.79
N ASP A 45 30.42 7.18 2.25
CA ASP A 45 31.11 6.83 0.99
C ASP A 45 30.18 6.93 -0.24
N SER A 46 28.93 7.27 -0.03
CA SER A 46 27.95 7.44 -1.11
C SER A 46 28.30 8.65 -1.99
N PRO A 47 28.17 8.53 -3.32
CA PRO A 47 28.30 9.68 -4.23
C PRO A 47 27.26 10.78 -3.97
N LEU A 48 26.18 10.48 -3.23
CA LEU A 48 25.17 11.44 -2.82
C LEU A 48 25.54 12.24 -1.58
N ALA A 49 26.53 11.78 -0.78
CA ALA A 49 26.92 12.44 0.46
C ALA A 49 27.33 13.93 0.28
N PRO A 50 28.12 14.31 -0.74
CA PRO A 50 28.44 15.74 -0.98
C PRO A 50 27.21 16.59 -1.30
N LEU A 51 26.17 16.04 -1.93
CA LEU A 51 24.95 16.77 -2.29
C LEU A 51 24.11 17.16 -1.07
N THR A 52 24.34 16.52 0.09
CA THR A 52 23.64 16.87 1.35
C THR A 52 24.10 18.21 1.93
N GLN A 53 25.19 18.79 1.40
CA GLN A 53 25.63 20.13 1.76
C GLN A 53 24.86 21.23 1.02
N ASP A 54 24.09 20.89 -0.02
CA ASP A 54 23.28 21.85 -0.77
C ASP A 54 22.16 22.39 0.15
N PRO A 55 21.98 23.73 0.22
CA PRO A 55 20.93 24.35 1.04
C PRO A 55 19.51 23.87 0.69
N ALA A 56 19.25 23.46 -0.57
CA ALA A 56 17.95 22.89 -0.94
C ALA A 56 17.74 21.54 -0.27
N TRP A 57 18.76 20.67 -0.24
CA TRP A 57 18.66 19.39 0.46
C TRP A 57 18.52 19.57 1.97
N GLN A 58 19.23 20.51 2.59
CA GLN A 58 19.11 20.79 4.03
C GLN A 58 17.70 21.25 4.42
N ARG A 59 17.08 22.11 3.61
CA ARG A 59 15.68 22.52 3.82
C ARG A 59 14.71 21.33 3.66
N HIS A 60 14.93 20.51 2.65
CA HIS A 60 14.16 19.29 2.40
C HIS A 60 14.26 18.32 3.59
N ALA A 61 15.46 18.07 4.09
CA ALA A 61 15.68 17.22 5.26
C ALA A 61 14.91 17.73 6.49
N GLN A 62 15.03 19.03 6.77
CA GLN A 62 14.34 19.68 7.88
C GLN A 62 12.81 19.61 7.74
N PHE A 63 12.30 19.83 6.52
CA PHE A 63 10.87 19.72 6.24
C PHE A 63 10.37 18.30 6.49
N PHE A 64 11.03 17.27 5.95
CA PHE A 64 10.62 15.89 6.15
C PHE A 64 10.79 15.41 7.58
N ASP A 65 11.84 15.79 8.27
CA ASP A 65 12.02 15.47 9.69
C ASP A 65 10.84 15.99 10.51
N SER A 66 10.43 17.23 10.29
CA SER A 66 9.28 17.82 10.97
C SER A 66 7.96 17.15 10.59
N ALA A 67 7.72 16.94 9.29
CA ALA A 67 6.47 16.37 8.79
C ALA A 67 6.27 14.90 9.23
N PHE A 68 7.32 14.09 9.14
CA PHE A 68 7.26 12.69 9.57
C PHE A 68 7.18 12.56 11.09
N ALA A 69 7.87 13.42 11.87
CA ALA A 69 7.73 13.42 13.33
C ALA A 69 6.29 13.76 13.77
N GLN A 70 5.64 14.73 13.11
CA GLN A 70 4.24 15.07 13.36
C GLN A 70 3.31 13.92 12.99
N LEU A 71 3.55 13.25 11.84
CA LEU A 71 2.75 12.11 11.41
C LEU A 71 2.92 10.92 12.34
N GLU A 72 4.14 10.63 12.79
CA GLU A 72 4.45 9.59 13.76
C GLU A 72 3.66 9.81 15.06
N GLN A 73 3.75 10.99 15.62
CA GLN A 73 3.05 11.34 16.85
C GLN A 73 1.52 11.32 16.72
N ARG A 74 1.01 11.81 15.59
CA ARG A 74 -0.43 11.95 15.37
C ARG A 74 -1.11 10.64 15.01
N GLN A 75 -0.45 9.77 14.26
CA GLN A 75 -1.06 8.60 13.64
C GLN A 75 -0.24 7.31 13.73
N LEU A 76 1.01 7.27 13.21
CA LEU A 76 1.69 5.99 12.96
C LEU A 76 1.97 5.21 14.25
N SER A 77 2.51 5.85 15.28
CA SER A 77 2.77 5.19 16.57
C SER A 77 1.49 4.65 17.23
N ARG A 78 0.37 5.38 17.09
CA ARG A 78 -0.93 4.94 17.59
C ARG A 78 -1.50 3.76 16.80
N ILE A 79 -1.34 3.78 15.46
CA ILE A 79 -1.69 2.65 14.59
C ILE A 79 -0.89 1.41 14.97
N VAL A 80 0.42 1.54 15.16
CA VAL A 80 1.29 0.43 15.60
C VAL A 80 0.83 -0.14 16.94
N ALA A 81 0.55 0.71 17.93
CA ALA A 81 0.04 0.27 19.23
C ALA A 81 -1.31 -0.42 19.13
N TRP A 82 -2.23 0.12 18.32
CA TRP A 82 -3.54 -0.49 18.05
C TRP A 82 -3.38 -1.86 17.38
N SER A 83 -2.51 -1.96 16.38
CA SER A 83 -2.24 -3.22 15.67
C SER A 83 -1.68 -4.30 16.58
N GLN A 84 -0.73 -3.94 17.46
CA GLN A 84 -0.16 -4.86 18.44
C GLN A 84 -1.22 -5.42 19.40
N LEU A 85 -2.22 -4.60 19.75
CA LEU A 85 -3.30 -4.99 20.65
C LEU A 85 -4.37 -5.86 19.96
N HIS A 86 -4.70 -5.57 18.70
CA HIS A 86 -5.88 -6.15 18.02
C HIS A 86 -5.55 -7.20 16.96
N LEU A 87 -4.30 -7.27 16.45
CA LEU A 87 -3.87 -8.27 15.47
C LEU A 87 -3.03 -9.35 16.16
N ALA A 88 -3.69 -10.25 16.91
CA ALA A 88 -3.02 -11.25 17.72
C ALA A 88 -2.19 -12.26 16.90
N ALA A 89 -2.67 -12.67 15.73
CA ALA A 89 -2.05 -13.69 14.86
C ALA A 89 -1.99 -13.20 13.40
N PRO A 90 -1.16 -12.18 13.10
CA PRO A 90 -1.05 -11.65 11.74
C PRO A 90 -0.48 -12.71 10.80
N ARG A 91 -0.98 -12.69 9.56
CA ARG A 91 -0.47 -13.54 8.48
C ARG A 91 0.86 -13.02 7.97
N PRO A 92 1.69 -13.90 7.36
CA PRO A 92 2.96 -13.49 6.77
C PRO A 92 2.80 -12.57 5.56
N THR A 93 1.65 -12.64 4.86
CA THR A 93 1.34 -11.78 3.71
C THR A 93 0.28 -10.75 4.07
N MET A 94 0.52 -9.51 3.68
CA MET A 94 -0.49 -8.47 3.69
C MET A 94 -0.82 -8.00 2.27
N PHE A 95 -2.10 -7.79 1.99
CA PHE A 95 -2.61 -7.27 0.73
C PHE A 95 -3.16 -5.86 0.93
N TYR A 96 -2.75 -4.92 0.07
CA TYR A 96 -3.27 -3.56 0.08
C TYR A 96 -3.64 -3.13 -1.35
N MET A 97 -4.87 -3.45 -1.73
CA MET A 97 -5.43 -3.11 -3.03
C MET A 97 -5.95 -1.67 -3.02
N PHE A 98 -5.83 -0.98 -4.16
CA PHE A 98 -6.15 0.45 -4.30
C PHE A 98 -5.26 1.37 -3.45
N SER A 99 -4.04 0.93 -3.14
CA SER A 99 -3.16 1.58 -2.17
C SER A 99 -2.41 2.80 -2.72
N GLY A 100 -2.18 2.88 -4.05
CA GLY A 100 -1.04 3.65 -4.53
C GLY A 100 0.26 3.13 -3.88
N PRO A 101 1.31 3.95 -3.76
CA PRO A 101 2.57 3.56 -3.13
C PRO A 101 2.56 3.63 -1.59
N ASP A 102 1.41 3.41 -0.95
CA ASP A 102 1.23 3.62 0.50
C ASP A 102 1.82 2.49 1.36
N PHE A 103 3.12 2.29 1.26
CA PHE A 103 3.84 1.37 2.15
C PHE A 103 3.82 1.83 3.60
N LEU A 104 3.73 3.14 3.85
CA LEU A 104 3.83 3.72 5.19
C LEU A 104 2.72 3.21 6.13
N TYR A 105 1.46 3.26 5.68
CA TYR A 105 0.34 2.73 6.45
C TYR A 105 0.27 1.20 6.41
N ALA A 106 0.71 0.58 5.31
CA ALA A 106 0.85 -0.88 5.22
C ALA A 106 1.76 -1.42 6.32
N ASP A 107 2.95 -0.81 6.50
CA ASP A 107 3.91 -1.19 7.54
C ASP A 107 3.40 -0.85 8.96
N ALA A 108 2.76 0.30 9.14
CA ALA A 108 2.21 0.69 10.45
C ALA A 108 1.15 -0.29 10.97
N PHE A 109 0.25 -0.75 10.10
CA PHE A 109 -0.77 -1.76 10.47
C PHE A 109 -0.23 -3.18 10.53
N HIS A 110 0.72 -3.55 9.66
CA HIS A 110 1.19 -4.94 9.50
C HIS A 110 2.72 -5.05 9.57
N SER A 111 3.34 -4.41 10.56
CA SER A 111 4.80 -4.36 10.72
C SER A 111 5.49 -5.72 10.83
N ARG A 112 4.73 -6.80 11.07
CA ARG A 112 5.24 -8.19 11.15
C ARG A 112 5.06 -8.99 9.86
N ALA A 113 4.45 -8.43 8.82
CA ALA A 113 4.32 -9.11 7.54
C ALA A 113 5.71 -9.33 6.91
N SER A 114 5.95 -10.51 6.37
CA SER A 114 7.16 -10.83 5.61
C SER A 114 7.03 -10.46 4.13
N THR A 115 5.78 -10.40 3.64
CA THR A 115 5.46 -10.07 2.25
C THR A 115 4.35 -9.02 2.20
N TYR A 116 4.60 -7.94 1.50
CA TYR A 116 3.63 -6.88 1.22
C TYR A 116 3.27 -6.91 -0.27
N VAL A 117 1.98 -6.92 -0.59
CA VAL A 117 1.48 -6.81 -1.96
C VAL A 117 0.60 -5.58 -2.07
N LEU A 118 1.12 -4.54 -2.66
CA LEU A 118 0.44 -3.28 -2.96
C LEU A 118 0.04 -3.26 -4.44
N ALA A 119 -1.16 -2.79 -4.74
CA ALA A 119 -1.63 -2.68 -6.13
C ALA A 119 -2.47 -1.44 -6.37
N ALA A 120 -2.22 -0.77 -7.50
CA ALA A 120 -2.95 0.40 -7.98
C ALA A 120 -2.75 0.61 -9.49
N LEU A 121 -3.29 1.70 -10.04
CA LEU A 121 -3.16 2.04 -11.46
C LEU A 121 -1.87 2.80 -11.79
N GLU A 122 -1.27 3.44 -10.81
CA GLU A 122 -0.10 4.30 -11.01
C GLU A 122 1.12 3.45 -11.40
N PRO A 123 1.88 3.84 -12.46
CA PRO A 123 3.05 3.09 -12.90
C PRO A 123 4.19 3.20 -11.88
N THR A 124 5.03 2.16 -11.82
CA THR A 124 6.24 2.16 -10.96
C THR A 124 7.25 3.23 -11.36
N GLY A 125 7.37 3.52 -12.64
CA GLY A 125 8.47 4.32 -13.19
C GLY A 125 9.81 3.58 -13.22
N PRO A 126 10.88 4.25 -13.66
CA PRO A 126 12.24 3.74 -13.63
C PRO A 126 12.79 3.73 -12.20
N ILE A 127 13.89 3.00 -11.98
CA ILE A 127 14.67 3.13 -10.74
C ILE A 127 15.23 4.56 -10.67
N PRO A 128 14.99 5.29 -9.57
CA PRO A 128 15.47 6.66 -9.44
C PRO A 128 16.99 6.76 -9.48
N ASP A 129 17.51 7.62 -10.36
CA ASP A 129 18.95 7.92 -10.46
C ASP A 129 19.16 9.41 -10.20
N VAL A 130 19.39 9.75 -8.94
CA VAL A 130 19.59 11.13 -8.48
C VAL A 130 20.89 11.74 -9.04
N MET A 131 21.84 10.92 -9.50
CA MET A 131 23.09 11.43 -10.10
C MET A 131 22.87 11.97 -11.50
N LYS A 132 21.81 11.57 -12.20
CA LYS A 132 21.35 12.15 -13.47
C LYS A 132 20.41 13.32 -13.20
N LEU A 133 20.93 14.34 -12.51
CA LEU A 133 20.13 15.51 -12.15
C LEU A 133 19.61 16.25 -13.37
N PRO A 134 18.35 16.73 -13.31
CA PRO A 134 17.84 17.69 -14.30
C PRO A 134 18.68 18.98 -14.32
N ALA A 135 18.59 19.72 -15.41
CA ALA A 135 19.37 20.96 -15.60
C ALA A 135 19.18 22.02 -14.49
N GLY A 136 18.09 21.90 -13.70
CA GLY A 136 17.79 22.77 -12.54
C GLY A 136 18.45 22.33 -11.22
N GLY A 137 19.22 21.24 -11.21
CA GLY A 137 19.83 20.68 -10.00
C GLY A 137 18.85 19.93 -9.07
N ILE A 138 19.26 19.70 -7.81
CA ILE A 138 18.47 18.90 -6.86
C ILE A 138 17.24 19.62 -6.31
N GLY A 139 17.23 20.96 -6.30
CA GLY A 139 16.15 21.74 -5.70
C GLY A 139 14.76 21.45 -6.29
N PRO A 140 14.56 21.53 -7.61
CA PRO A 140 13.30 21.16 -8.26
C PRO A 140 12.88 19.71 -7.99
N LEU A 141 13.79 18.75 -8.07
CA LEU A 141 13.53 17.34 -7.78
C LEU A 141 12.97 17.16 -6.36
N LEU A 142 13.64 17.70 -5.35
CA LEU A 142 13.23 17.58 -3.95
C LEU A 142 11.88 18.29 -3.70
N TYR A 143 11.68 19.46 -4.30
CA TYR A 143 10.40 20.18 -4.23
C TYR A 143 9.23 19.33 -4.73
N TYR A 144 9.37 18.65 -5.87
CA TYR A 144 8.30 17.80 -6.40
C TYR A 144 8.10 16.52 -5.61
N VAL A 145 9.14 15.96 -5.02
CA VAL A 145 9.01 14.85 -4.07
C VAL A 145 8.21 15.28 -2.83
N GLU A 146 8.48 16.44 -2.25
CA GLU A 146 7.71 17.00 -1.13
C GLU A 146 6.24 17.21 -1.50
N HIS A 147 5.97 17.82 -2.67
CA HIS A 147 4.62 18.09 -3.14
C HIS A 147 3.81 16.83 -3.39
N SER A 148 4.44 15.81 -3.97
CA SER A 148 3.79 14.51 -4.22
C SER A 148 3.34 13.81 -2.93
N LEU A 149 4.01 14.09 -1.81
CA LEU A 149 3.70 13.53 -0.49
C LEU A 149 2.79 14.42 0.38
N SER A 150 2.53 15.66 -0.04
CA SER A 150 1.82 16.65 0.78
C SER A 150 0.46 16.16 1.29
N SER A 151 -0.31 15.47 0.44
CA SER A 151 -1.64 14.98 0.81
C SER A 151 -1.59 13.84 1.82
N ILE A 152 -0.71 12.86 1.66
CA ILE A 152 -0.63 11.74 2.61
C ILE A 152 -0.02 12.17 3.95
N LEU A 153 0.96 13.06 3.93
CA LEU A 153 1.54 13.63 5.16
C LEU A 153 0.54 14.48 5.95
N SER A 154 -0.38 15.18 5.24
CA SER A 154 -1.40 16.03 5.87
C SER A 154 -2.66 15.26 6.25
N PHE A 155 -3.15 14.37 5.39
CA PHE A 155 -4.51 13.81 5.42
C PHE A 155 -4.57 12.28 5.51
N SER A 156 -3.46 11.57 5.51
CA SER A 156 -3.40 10.10 5.50
C SER A 156 -3.83 9.38 4.21
N PHE A 157 -4.03 10.06 3.10
CA PHE A 157 -4.34 9.44 1.80
C PHE A 157 -3.69 10.21 0.65
N PHE A 158 -3.49 9.54 -0.49
CA PHE A 158 -2.99 10.17 -1.70
C PHE A 158 -4.11 10.82 -2.52
N ILE A 159 -3.81 11.99 -3.06
CA ILE A 159 -4.50 12.51 -4.24
C ILE A 159 -3.67 12.04 -5.44
N THR A 160 -3.86 10.80 -5.88
CA THR A 160 -2.96 10.09 -6.79
C THR A 160 -2.75 10.81 -8.12
N LYS A 161 -3.75 11.52 -8.63
CA LYS A 161 -3.62 12.35 -9.84
C LYS A 161 -2.63 13.49 -9.64
N GLN A 162 -2.68 14.19 -8.50
CA GLN A 162 -1.76 15.27 -8.17
C GLN A 162 -0.35 14.73 -7.95
N MET A 163 -0.21 13.69 -7.16
CA MET A 163 1.06 12.99 -6.92
C MET A 163 1.78 12.64 -8.24
N LYS A 164 1.05 12.08 -9.22
CA LYS A 164 1.62 11.75 -10.52
C LYS A 164 2.11 12.98 -11.28
N VAL A 165 1.31 14.05 -11.33
CA VAL A 165 1.69 15.31 -12.00
C VAL A 165 2.94 15.90 -11.38
N ASP A 166 3.04 15.91 -10.06
CA ASP A 166 4.19 16.47 -9.34
C ASP A 166 5.45 15.63 -9.60
N LEU A 167 5.38 14.30 -9.56
CA LEU A 167 6.53 13.43 -9.85
C LEU A 167 7.00 13.55 -11.31
N ASP A 168 6.08 13.59 -12.26
CA ASP A 168 6.43 13.76 -13.68
C ASP A 168 7.11 15.13 -13.93
N ALA A 169 6.67 16.19 -13.25
CA ALA A 169 7.31 17.52 -13.31
C ALA A 169 8.70 17.56 -12.65
N GLY A 170 8.93 16.69 -11.66
CA GLY A 170 10.24 16.53 -11.00
C GLY A 170 11.22 15.63 -11.73
N GLU A 171 10.87 15.10 -12.90
CA GLU A 171 11.65 14.11 -13.65
C GLU A 171 11.94 12.80 -12.89
N VAL A 172 11.13 12.53 -11.83
CA VAL A 172 11.17 11.30 -11.02
C VAL A 172 9.85 10.55 -11.15
N SER A 173 9.49 10.24 -12.40
CA SER A 173 8.20 9.64 -12.71
C SER A 173 7.95 8.30 -12.02
N GLY A 174 6.67 8.04 -11.75
CA GLY A 174 6.20 6.78 -11.15
C GLY A 174 6.20 6.77 -9.64
N THR A 175 5.85 5.62 -9.06
CA THR A 175 5.63 5.47 -7.63
C THR A 175 6.88 5.05 -6.85
N LEU A 176 7.93 4.61 -7.54
CA LEU A 176 9.13 4.07 -6.90
C LEU A 176 9.87 5.08 -6.00
N PRO A 177 9.99 6.38 -6.36
CA PRO A 177 10.57 7.38 -5.45
C PRO A 177 9.82 7.49 -4.13
N ILE A 178 8.49 7.37 -4.15
CA ILE A 178 7.66 7.43 -2.94
C ILE A 178 7.87 6.20 -2.07
N LEU A 179 7.92 5.01 -2.67
CA LEU A 179 8.23 3.77 -1.95
C LEU A 179 9.61 3.85 -1.28
N TYR A 180 10.59 4.45 -1.94
CA TYR A 180 11.93 4.69 -1.39
C TYR A 180 11.85 5.58 -0.14
N VAL A 181 11.17 6.72 -0.22
CA VAL A 181 10.99 7.63 0.92
C VAL A 181 10.31 6.89 2.09
N PHE A 182 9.25 6.13 1.83
CA PHE A 182 8.52 5.45 2.88
C PHE A 182 9.31 4.30 3.51
N LEU A 183 10.04 3.52 2.72
CA LEU A 183 10.92 2.49 3.26
C LEU A 183 11.99 3.11 4.18
N ALA A 184 12.67 4.17 3.72
CA ALA A 184 13.69 4.84 4.53
C ALA A 184 13.11 5.44 5.81
N ARG A 185 11.97 6.16 5.73
CA ARG A 185 11.30 6.79 6.88
C ARG A 185 10.66 5.77 7.84
N SER A 186 10.34 4.57 7.36
CA SER A 186 9.94 3.44 8.22
C SER A 186 11.12 2.66 8.80
N GLY A 187 12.35 3.17 8.67
CA GLY A 187 13.55 2.53 9.22
C GLY A 187 13.95 1.23 8.52
N LYS A 188 13.56 1.04 7.26
CA LYS A 188 13.92 -0.13 6.46
C LYS A 188 15.21 0.14 5.69
N THR A 189 16.00 -0.91 5.49
CA THR A 189 17.22 -0.87 4.65
C THR A 189 16.96 -1.66 3.37
N ILE A 190 16.93 -0.99 2.23
CA ILE A 190 16.73 -1.62 0.93
C ILE A 190 17.94 -2.52 0.61
N ARG A 191 17.68 -3.76 0.20
CA ARG A 191 18.67 -4.77 -0.19
C ARG A 191 18.71 -5.02 -1.70
N ASP A 192 17.54 -5.11 -2.34
CA ASP A 192 17.42 -5.31 -3.78
C ASP A 192 16.18 -4.59 -4.30
N VAL A 193 16.27 -4.08 -5.54
CA VAL A 193 15.15 -3.48 -6.27
C VAL A 193 15.16 -4.03 -7.69
N SER A 194 14.09 -4.69 -8.05
CA SER A 194 13.93 -5.28 -9.37
C SER A 194 12.62 -4.80 -10.00
N LEU A 195 12.68 -4.23 -11.20
CA LEU A 195 11.48 -4.00 -12.00
C LEU A 195 11.01 -5.35 -12.58
N ILE A 196 9.71 -5.60 -12.48
CA ILE A 196 9.09 -6.87 -12.83
C ILE A 196 7.86 -6.68 -13.71
N TRP A 197 7.40 -7.76 -14.32
CA TRP A 197 6.07 -7.86 -14.92
C TRP A 197 5.47 -9.25 -14.64
N LEU A 198 4.14 -9.37 -14.75
CA LEU A 198 3.42 -10.61 -14.51
C LEU A 198 2.86 -11.15 -15.83
N ASP A 199 3.04 -12.44 -16.08
CA ASP A 199 2.37 -13.11 -17.18
C ASP A 199 0.90 -13.46 -16.83
N ASP A 200 0.17 -14.06 -17.77
CA ASP A 200 -1.23 -14.47 -17.61
C ASP A 200 -1.43 -15.62 -16.60
N LYS A 201 -0.34 -16.28 -16.18
CA LYS A 201 -0.32 -17.33 -15.16
C LYS A 201 0.05 -16.80 -13.79
N GLY A 202 0.41 -15.52 -13.68
CA GLY A 202 0.88 -14.88 -12.45
C GLY A 202 2.38 -15.11 -12.17
N THR A 203 3.15 -15.61 -13.13
CA THR A 203 4.59 -15.77 -12.98
C THR A 203 5.26 -14.39 -13.01
N VAL A 204 6.21 -14.19 -12.11
CA VAL A 204 7.01 -12.96 -12.05
C VAL A 204 8.19 -13.08 -13.01
N HIS A 205 8.31 -12.11 -13.91
CA HIS A 205 9.40 -11.98 -14.87
C HIS A 205 10.19 -10.70 -14.60
N ALA A 206 11.47 -10.69 -14.96
CA ALA A 206 12.30 -9.49 -14.89
C ALA A 206 11.98 -8.52 -16.05
N ALA A 207 12.07 -7.22 -15.81
CA ALA A 207 11.72 -6.20 -16.81
C ALA A 207 12.65 -6.15 -18.04
N ASN A 208 13.81 -6.82 -17.98
CA ASN A 208 14.70 -6.98 -19.13
C ASN A 208 14.24 -8.08 -20.13
N GLU A 209 13.23 -8.88 -19.77
CA GLU A 209 12.57 -9.81 -20.66
C GLU A 209 11.50 -9.11 -21.51
N PRO A 210 11.13 -9.66 -22.70
CA PRO A 210 10.08 -9.06 -23.52
C PRO A 210 8.76 -8.95 -22.79
N VAL A 211 8.25 -7.72 -22.60
CA VAL A 211 7.03 -7.44 -21.85
C VAL A 211 5.82 -7.35 -22.80
N PRO A 212 4.79 -8.19 -22.66
CA PRO A 212 3.56 -8.05 -23.42
C PRO A 212 2.88 -6.68 -23.18
N PRO A 213 2.21 -6.10 -24.19
CA PRO A 213 1.70 -4.72 -24.11
C PRO A 213 0.81 -4.41 -22.91
N ASN A 214 -0.01 -5.36 -22.46
CA ASN A 214 -0.98 -5.18 -21.38
C ASN A 214 -0.61 -5.95 -20.10
N ALA A 215 0.62 -6.48 -20.01
CA ALA A 215 1.05 -7.20 -18.82
C ALA A 215 1.15 -6.24 -17.62
N PRO A 216 0.66 -6.63 -16.43
CA PRO A 216 0.89 -5.88 -15.21
C PRO A 216 2.39 -5.69 -14.95
N ARG A 217 2.81 -4.46 -14.75
CA ARG A 217 4.20 -4.12 -14.43
C ARG A 217 4.31 -3.76 -12.96
N GLY A 218 5.48 -3.95 -12.40
CA GLY A 218 5.65 -3.70 -10.98
C GLY A 218 7.11 -3.55 -10.58
N THR A 219 7.31 -3.53 -9.28
CA THR A 219 8.62 -3.65 -8.66
C THR A 219 8.57 -4.67 -7.53
N ARG A 220 9.65 -5.40 -7.37
CA ARG A 220 9.95 -6.19 -6.18
C ARG A 220 11.08 -5.48 -5.43
N ILE A 221 10.85 -5.17 -4.16
CA ILE A 221 11.86 -4.58 -3.28
C ILE A 221 12.09 -5.54 -2.13
N THR A 222 13.33 -6.01 -1.97
CA THR A 222 13.75 -6.75 -0.78
C THR A 222 14.40 -5.78 0.18
N PHE A 223 14.05 -5.85 1.45
CA PHE A 223 14.57 -4.94 2.48
C PHE A 223 14.76 -5.65 3.82
N ALA A 224 15.70 -5.17 4.62
CA ALA A 224 15.83 -5.54 6.02
C ALA A 224 14.96 -4.61 6.88
N ALA A 225 14.16 -5.19 7.76
CA ALA A 225 13.43 -4.46 8.77
C ALA A 225 14.30 -4.18 10.01
N SER A 226 13.80 -3.39 10.97
CA SER A 226 14.53 -3.02 12.19
C SER A 226 14.90 -4.21 13.08
N ASP A 227 14.17 -5.32 12.96
CA ASP A 227 14.45 -6.60 13.63
C ASP A 227 15.50 -7.45 12.89
N GLY A 228 16.06 -6.95 11.79
CA GLY A 228 17.03 -7.64 10.93
C GLY A 228 16.41 -8.67 9.97
N ALA A 229 15.09 -8.93 10.06
CA ALA A 229 14.43 -9.88 9.16
C ALA A 229 14.36 -9.32 7.75
N GLU A 230 14.62 -10.18 6.77
CA GLU A 230 14.42 -9.85 5.36
C GLU A 230 12.94 -9.96 5.00
N ARG A 231 12.43 -8.97 4.27
CA ARG A 231 11.04 -8.85 3.85
C ARG A 231 10.96 -8.42 2.40
N THR A 232 9.82 -8.70 1.78
CA THR A 232 9.61 -8.38 0.37
C THR A 232 8.37 -7.50 0.19
N LEU A 233 8.52 -6.42 -0.57
CA LEU A 233 7.43 -5.58 -1.06
C LEU A 233 7.27 -5.78 -2.57
N TYR A 234 6.08 -6.17 -2.98
CA TYR A 234 5.62 -6.09 -4.36
C TYR A 234 4.70 -4.90 -4.51
N TYR A 235 5.00 -4.02 -5.44
CA TYR A 235 4.06 -3.03 -5.94
C TYR A 235 3.73 -3.36 -7.39
N VAL A 236 2.46 -3.56 -7.70
CA VAL A 236 2.00 -3.95 -9.04
C VAL A 236 1.04 -2.91 -9.60
N SER A 237 1.43 -2.29 -10.71
CA SER A 237 0.58 -1.39 -11.49
C SER A 237 -0.36 -2.23 -12.35
N THR A 238 -1.67 -2.24 -11.99
CA THR A 238 -2.68 -3.05 -12.69
C THR A 238 -4.08 -2.49 -12.51
N ASP A 239 -4.95 -2.71 -13.49
CA ASP A 239 -6.38 -2.41 -13.39
C ASP A 239 -7.08 -3.48 -12.53
N LEU A 240 -7.56 -3.07 -11.36
CA LEU A 240 -8.27 -3.93 -10.40
C LEU A 240 -9.77 -4.07 -10.70
N SER A 241 -10.27 -3.49 -11.80
CA SER A 241 -11.64 -3.73 -12.26
C SER A 241 -11.85 -5.16 -12.75
N ASN A 242 -13.10 -5.59 -12.83
CA ASN A 242 -13.43 -6.92 -13.36
C ASN A 242 -12.89 -7.17 -14.77
N SER A 243 -12.82 -6.13 -15.61
CA SER A 243 -12.25 -6.21 -16.94
C SER A 243 -10.73 -6.36 -16.92
N GLY A 244 -10.04 -5.55 -16.11
CA GLY A 244 -8.60 -5.59 -15.95
C GLY A 244 -8.11 -6.93 -15.39
N LEU A 245 -8.76 -7.42 -14.34
CA LEU A 245 -8.39 -8.67 -13.67
C LEU A 245 -8.59 -9.92 -14.56
N ARG A 246 -9.56 -9.91 -15.48
CA ARG A 246 -9.76 -11.02 -16.42
C ARG A 246 -8.62 -11.21 -17.41
N SER A 247 -7.94 -10.14 -17.78
CA SER A 247 -6.84 -10.13 -18.75
C SER A 247 -5.47 -10.11 -18.10
N SER A 248 -5.39 -10.10 -16.77
CA SER A 248 -4.14 -10.02 -16.02
C SER A 248 -3.91 -11.28 -15.17
N GLY A 249 -2.65 -11.66 -14.99
CA GLY A 249 -2.27 -12.76 -14.07
C GLY A 249 -2.19 -12.32 -12.62
N PHE A 250 -2.61 -11.10 -12.26
CA PHE A 250 -2.39 -10.54 -10.93
C PHE A 250 -3.01 -11.39 -9.80
N LEU A 251 -4.27 -11.84 -9.94
CA LEU A 251 -4.88 -12.68 -8.91
C LEU A 251 -4.19 -14.04 -8.78
N LYS A 252 -3.76 -14.63 -9.90
CA LYS A 252 -2.98 -15.89 -9.89
C LYS A 252 -1.62 -15.71 -9.20
N PHE A 253 -0.99 -14.55 -9.35
CA PHE A 253 0.21 -14.19 -8.58
C PHE A 253 -0.09 -14.10 -7.08
N CYS A 254 -1.25 -13.58 -6.68
CA CYS A 254 -1.63 -13.45 -5.27
C CYS A 254 -2.06 -14.79 -4.63
N GLU A 255 -2.60 -15.75 -5.39
CA GLU A 255 -3.12 -17.04 -4.89
C GLU A 255 -2.14 -17.83 -4.01
N PRO A 256 -0.87 -18.06 -4.40
CA PRO A 256 0.08 -18.80 -3.56
C PRO A 256 0.55 -18.03 -2.31
N LEU A 257 0.28 -16.72 -2.25
CA LEU A 257 0.58 -15.86 -1.10
C LEU A 257 -0.57 -15.79 -0.09
N ALA A 258 -1.75 -16.29 -0.45
CA ALA A 258 -2.95 -16.32 0.37
C ALA A 258 -2.98 -17.59 1.27
N PRO A 259 -3.76 -17.59 2.41
CA PRO A 259 -4.50 -16.43 2.92
C PRO A 259 -3.59 -15.41 3.59
N GLY A 260 -3.90 -14.11 3.39
CA GLY A 260 -3.19 -13.00 3.99
C GLY A 260 -4.08 -12.15 4.90
N ASP A 261 -3.55 -11.02 5.36
CA ASP A 261 -4.30 -9.94 5.97
C ASP A 261 -4.48 -8.81 4.95
N SER A 262 -5.55 -8.05 5.03
CA SER A 262 -5.84 -6.99 4.07
C SER A 262 -6.05 -5.63 4.73
N LEU A 263 -5.51 -4.58 4.11
CA LEU A 263 -5.80 -3.19 4.41
C LEU A 263 -6.54 -2.55 3.23
N ILE A 264 -7.63 -1.84 3.50
CA ILE A 264 -8.39 -1.10 2.50
C ILE A 264 -8.71 0.29 3.06
N LYS A 265 -8.06 1.30 2.54
CA LYS A 265 -8.15 2.67 3.04
C LYS A 265 -8.32 3.64 1.87
N SER A 266 -9.30 4.55 1.97
CA SER A 266 -9.56 5.57 0.92
C SER A 266 -9.76 4.99 -0.47
N ALA A 267 -10.42 3.82 -0.58
CA ALA A 267 -10.59 3.06 -1.82
C ALA A 267 -11.69 3.63 -2.76
N SER A 268 -12.06 4.91 -2.58
CA SER A 268 -13.06 5.61 -3.42
C SER A 268 -14.38 4.86 -3.59
N TYR A 269 -14.73 4.02 -2.62
CA TYR A 269 -15.92 3.15 -2.66
C TYR A 269 -15.99 2.26 -3.92
N LEU A 270 -14.85 1.94 -4.52
CA LEU A 270 -14.79 1.12 -5.73
C LEU A 270 -15.35 -0.28 -5.49
N LEU A 271 -15.09 -0.86 -4.32
CA LEU A 271 -15.61 -2.18 -3.96
C LEU A 271 -17.14 -2.22 -3.72
N HIS A 272 -17.82 -1.04 -3.74
CA HIS A 272 -19.27 -0.94 -3.75
C HIS A 272 -19.88 -1.03 -5.16
N VAL A 273 -19.05 -0.97 -6.20
CA VAL A 273 -19.49 -0.90 -7.59
C VAL A 273 -19.41 -2.27 -8.25
N GLY A 274 -20.39 -2.59 -9.08
CA GLY A 274 -20.49 -3.89 -9.76
C GLY A 274 -19.27 -4.25 -10.64
N SER A 275 -18.54 -3.25 -11.13
CA SER A 275 -17.30 -3.46 -11.91
C SER A 275 -16.07 -3.87 -11.10
N PHE A 276 -16.18 -3.99 -9.77
CA PHE A 276 -15.09 -4.42 -8.88
C PHE A 276 -15.46 -5.64 -8.02
N THR A 277 -16.49 -6.38 -8.42
CA THR A 277 -16.96 -7.57 -7.67
C THR A 277 -15.90 -8.66 -7.61
N VAL A 278 -15.12 -8.88 -8.66
CA VAL A 278 -14.07 -9.90 -8.69
C VAL A 278 -13.02 -9.63 -7.61
N MET A 279 -12.53 -8.40 -7.51
CA MET A 279 -11.56 -8.03 -6.47
C MET A 279 -12.17 -8.10 -5.07
N ARG A 280 -13.40 -7.62 -4.88
CA ARG A 280 -14.11 -7.71 -3.60
C ARG A 280 -14.25 -9.15 -3.13
N ASP A 281 -14.73 -10.03 -4.01
CA ASP A 281 -15.01 -11.43 -3.68
C ASP A 281 -13.69 -12.19 -3.46
N TRP A 282 -12.62 -11.85 -4.19
CA TRP A 282 -11.28 -12.38 -3.95
C TRP A 282 -10.75 -11.99 -2.56
N LEU A 283 -10.85 -10.72 -2.17
CA LEU A 283 -10.45 -10.26 -0.83
C LEU A 283 -11.23 -10.98 0.26
N LEU A 284 -12.57 -11.11 0.10
CA LEU A 284 -13.41 -11.86 1.03
C LEU A 284 -13.09 -13.36 1.07
N ALA A 285 -12.56 -13.94 0.00
CA ALA A 285 -12.16 -15.35 -0.02
C ALA A 285 -10.78 -15.61 0.57
N ASN A 286 -9.85 -14.66 0.41
CA ASN A 286 -8.42 -14.87 0.64
C ASN A 286 -7.82 -14.05 1.80
N SER A 287 -8.64 -13.28 2.54
CA SER A 287 -8.18 -12.58 3.73
C SER A 287 -8.56 -13.32 5.01
N SER A 288 -7.64 -13.36 5.97
CA SER A 288 -7.89 -13.80 7.36
C SER A 288 -8.43 -12.66 8.20
N THR A 289 -7.86 -11.47 8.02
CA THR A 289 -8.37 -10.21 8.58
C THR A 289 -8.50 -9.15 7.50
N ILE A 290 -9.44 -8.23 7.66
CA ILE A 290 -9.58 -7.05 6.82
C ILE A 290 -9.71 -5.85 7.73
N ILE A 291 -8.79 -4.90 7.59
CA ILE A 291 -8.86 -3.58 8.22
C ILE A 291 -9.29 -2.60 7.14
N GLN A 292 -10.35 -1.84 7.40
CA GLN A 292 -10.85 -0.87 6.41
C GLN A 292 -11.49 0.35 7.04
N ASP A 293 -11.54 1.45 6.28
CA ASP A 293 -12.48 2.54 6.50
C ASP A 293 -13.82 2.26 5.77
N ASP A 294 -14.78 3.17 5.87
CA ASP A 294 -16.11 3.01 5.25
C ASP A 294 -16.07 2.99 3.71
N SER A 295 -14.96 3.37 3.08
CA SER A 295 -14.78 3.32 1.62
C SER A 295 -14.40 1.94 1.08
N GLY A 296 -14.14 0.98 1.98
CA GLY A 296 -13.73 -0.39 1.65
C GLY A 296 -14.85 -1.29 1.16
N ILE A 297 -14.86 -2.54 1.59
CA ILE A 297 -15.89 -3.53 1.24
C ILE A 297 -17.20 -3.18 1.96
N PRO A 298 -18.33 -3.06 1.25
CA PRO A 298 -19.62 -2.79 1.91
C PRO A 298 -20.01 -3.93 2.84
N LEU A 299 -20.49 -3.59 4.05
CA LEU A 299 -20.84 -4.57 5.08
C LEU A 299 -21.85 -5.61 4.59
N ALA A 300 -22.73 -5.23 3.65
CA ALA A 300 -23.70 -6.11 3.04
C ALA A 300 -23.09 -7.24 2.19
N SER A 301 -21.82 -7.13 1.79
CA SER A 301 -21.12 -8.15 1.01
C SER A 301 -20.48 -9.26 1.86
N TYR A 302 -20.40 -9.07 3.16
CA TYR A 302 -19.84 -10.06 4.06
C TYR A 302 -20.89 -11.15 4.44
N ASP A 303 -20.47 -12.43 4.43
CA ASP A 303 -21.22 -13.51 5.06
C ASP A 303 -20.98 -13.44 6.58
N ARG A 304 -22.00 -13.03 7.35
CA ARG A 304 -21.93 -12.85 8.79
C ARG A 304 -21.62 -14.16 9.56
N ARG A 305 -21.82 -15.32 8.98
CA ARG A 305 -21.43 -16.60 9.57
C ARG A 305 -19.93 -16.84 9.51
N LYS A 306 -19.24 -16.20 8.55
CA LYS A 306 -17.80 -16.36 8.29
C LYS A 306 -16.96 -15.22 8.86
N TRP A 307 -17.57 -14.13 9.34
CA TRP A 307 -16.85 -12.94 9.75
C TRP A 307 -17.38 -12.39 11.07
N ARG A 308 -16.46 -12.03 11.96
CA ARG A 308 -16.71 -11.22 13.16
C ARG A 308 -16.24 -9.79 12.91
N PHE A 309 -16.96 -8.82 13.46
CA PHE A 309 -16.76 -7.40 13.21
C PHE A 309 -16.45 -6.66 14.50
N PHE A 310 -15.39 -5.86 14.47
CA PHE A 310 -14.95 -5.03 15.58
C PHE A 310 -14.84 -3.58 15.07
N PRO A 311 -15.84 -2.73 15.32
CA PRO A 311 -15.84 -1.33 14.93
C PRO A 311 -15.06 -0.49 15.92
N PHE A 312 -14.27 0.47 15.41
CA PHE A 312 -13.52 1.44 16.20
C PHE A 312 -13.74 2.84 15.63
N GLY A 313 -13.88 3.83 16.53
CA GLY A 313 -14.13 5.22 16.15
C GLY A 313 -15.59 5.51 15.83
N ARG A 314 -15.87 6.34 14.84
CA ARG A 314 -17.21 6.87 14.60
C ARG A 314 -17.54 6.87 13.11
N TYR A 315 -18.71 6.35 12.75
CA TYR A 315 -19.22 6.45 11.38
C TYR A 315 -20.32 7.51 11.30
N GLU A 316 -20.04 8.59 10.61
CA GLU A 316 -20.99 9.70 10.36
C GLU A 316 -21.59 9.65 8.93
N GLY A 317 -21.18 8.65 8.16
CA GLY A 317 -21.53 8.50 6.75
C GLY A 317 -20.33 8.74 5.82
N PRO A 318 -20.54 8.52 4.51
CA PRO A 318 -19.49 8.77 3.52
C PRO A 318 -19.14 10.26 3.46
N ILE A 319 -17.98 10.58 2.86
CA ILE A 319 -17.64 11.98 2.60
C ILE A 319 -18.58 12.57 1.54
N ASP A 320 -18.72 13.90 1.52
CA ASP A 320 -19.67 14.63 0.66
C ASP A 320 -19.52 14.34 -0.84
N LYS A 321 -18.30 13.94 -1.25
CA LYS A 321 -18.03 13.52 -2.63
C LYS A 321 -18.76 12.23 -3.03
N PHE A 322 -19.20 11.40 -2.08
CA PHE A 322 -19.84 10.11 -2.31
C PHE A 322 -21.17 9.96 -1.51
N PRO A 323 -22.11 10.91 -1.57
CA PRO A 323 -23.29 10.94 -0.67
C PRO A 323 -24.18 9.70 -0.79
N GLY A 324 -24.20 9.05 -1.97
CA GLY A 324 -24.99 7.84 -2.22
C GLY A 324 -24.36 6.54 -1.65
N ARG A 325 -23.25 6.61 -0.92
CA ARG A 325 -22.53 5.43 -0.36
C ARG A 325 -22.81 5.20 1.12
N TYR A 326 -23.83 5.84 1.68
CA TYR A 326 -24.25 5.60 3.06
C TYR A 326 -24.65 4.14 3.27
N GLN A 327 -24.21 3.56 4.38
CA GLN A 327 -24.45 2.17 4.75
C GLN A 327 -25.19 2.11 6.10
N GLU A 328 -26.50 1.86 6.08
CA GLU A 328 -27.33 1.77 7.29
C GLU A 328 -26.80 0.72 8.29
N ARG A 329 -26.51 -0.50 7.79
CA ARG A 329 -25.94 -1.58 8.62
C ARG A 329 -24.56 -1.27 9.20
N TYR A 330 -23.78 -0.44 8.52
CA TYR A 330 -22.49 0.03 9.03
C TYR A 330 -22.71 1.02 10.17
N ALA A 331 -23.66 1.93 10.01
CA ALA A 331 -24.05 2.88 11.06
C ALA A 331 -24.55 2.15 12.32
N GLU A 332 -25.46 1.17 12.18
CA GLU A 332 -25.93 0.32 13.28
C GLU A 332 -24.78 -0.40 14.01
N LEU A 333 -23.81 -0.93 13.23
CA LEU A 333 -22.65 -1.61 13.81
C LEU A 333 -21.79 -0.65 14.64
N PHE A 334 -21.63 0.59 14.17
CA PHE A 334 -20.81 1.61 14.83
C PHE A 334 -21.46 2.25 16.04
N GLU A 335 -22.74 2.02 16.33
CA GLU A 335 -23.37 2.43 17.60
C GLU A 335 -22.69 1.80 18.82
N ARG A 336 -22.02 0.66 18.64
CA ARG A 336 -21.29 -0.07 19.68
C ARG A 336 -19.78 -0.11 19.44
N SER A 337 -19.26 0.93 18.77
CA SER A 337 -17.84 1.03 18.45
C SER A 337 -16.98 1.26 19.69
N GLN A 338 -15.74 0.78 19.63
CA GLN A 338 -14.71 1.06 20.60
C GLN A 338 -14.04 2.41 20.31
N PRO A 339 -13.42 3.07 21.30
CA PRO A 339 -12.66 4.28 21.06
C PRO A 339 -11.53 4.09 20.04
N LEU A 340 -11.26 5.15 19.26
CA LEU A 340 -10.14 5.23 18.30
C LEU A 340 -9.42 6.56 18.53
N ASP A 341 -8.12 6.51 18.75
CA ASP A 341 -7.29 7.69 19.06
C ASP A 341 -6.45 8.18 17.86
N PHE A 342 -6.63 7.56 16.67
CA PHE A 342 -6.03 7.98 15.41
C PHE A 342 -7.10 8.05 14.32
N GLY A 343 -6.74 8.67 13.19
CA GLY A 343 -7.62 8.70 12.03
C GLY A 343 -6.95 8.10 10.79
N ILE A 344 -7.76 7.50 9.92
CA ILE A 344 -7.33 6.98 8.62
C ILE A 344 -8.30 7.35 7.51
N GLY A 345 -7.86 7.19 6.29
CA GLY A 345 -8.70 7.35 5.13
C GLY A 345 -9.17 8.79 4.92
N TYR A 346 -10.33 8.94 4.32
CA TYR A 346 -10.90 10.25 4.03
C TYR A 346 -11.25 11.04 5.28
N ARG A 347 -11.57 10.35 6.38
CA ARG A 347 -11.83 10.95 7.70
C ARG A 347 -10.61 10.77 8.61
N TRP A 348 -9.55 11.47 8.27
CA TRP A 348 -8.23 11.35 8.86
C TRP A 348 -8.09 11.89 10.29
N ARG A 349 -9.08 12.63 10.79
CA ARG A 349 -9.09 13.08 12.18
C ARG A 349 -9.69 11.99 13.07
N SER A 350 -9.08 11.73 14.21
CA SER A 350 -9.55 10.69 15.15
C SER A 350 -11.01 10.88 15.60
N SER A 351 -11.47 12.14 15.71
CA SER A 351 -12.86 12.46 16.10
C SER A 351 -13.92 12.06 15.08
N GLU A 352 -13.54 11.85 13.82
CA GLU A 352 -14.45 11.56 12.69
C GLU A 352 -14.13 10.22 12.02
N SER A 353 -13.03 9.58 12.41
CA SER A 353 -12.53 8.39 11.72
C SER A 353 -13.26 7.13 12.14
N ASN A 354 -13.34 6.22 11.21
CA ASN A 354 -13.86 4.88 11.43
C ASN A 354 -12.86 3.82 10.95
N VAL A 355 -12.70 2.78 11.75
CA VAL A 355 -11.93 1.57 11.42
C VAL A 355 -12.80 0.37 11.72
N LEU A 356 -13.02 -0.45 10.71
CA LEU A 356 -13.64 -1.76 10.87
C LEU A 356 -12.58 -2.84 10.75
N LEU A 357 -12.33 -3.56 11.83
CA LEU A 357 -11.58 -4.81 11.82
C LEU A 357 -12.56 -5.97 11.63
N SER A 358 -12.43 -6.67 10.51
CA SER A 358 -13.18 -7.88 10.20
C SER A 358 -12.26 -9.10 10.32
N VAL A 359 -12.62 -10.08 11.14
CA VAL A 359 -11.81 -11.29 11.39
C VAL A 359 -12.58 -12.50 10.91
N ARG A 360 -11.93 -13.34 10.10
CA ARG A 360 -12.53 -14.59 9.62
C ARG A 360 -12.67 -15.61 10.76
N VAL A 361 -13.83 -16.19 10.87
CA VAL A 361 -14.11 -17.27 11.83
C VAL A 361 -13.39 -18.55 11.39
N ALA A 362 -12.68 -19.20 12.30
CA ALA A 362 -12.05 -20.48 12.01
C ALA A 362 -13.12 -21.55 11.70
N PRO A 363 -12.84 -22.53 10.81
CA PRO A 363 -13.79 -23.58 10.48
C PRO A 363 -14.30 -24.35 11.71
N ASP A 364 -13.43 -24.58 12.70
CA ASP A 364 -13.74 -25.30 13.93
C ASP A 364 -14.72 -24.54 14.86
N ASP A 365 -14.72 -23.21 14.81
CA ASP A 365 -15.63 -22.34 15.58
C ASP A 365 -17.03 -22.21 14.92
N MET A 366 -17.14 -22.51 13.62
CA MET A 366 -18.42 -22.37 12.90
C MET A 366 -19.49 -23.36 13.39
N GLY A 367 -19.11 -24.57 13.81
CA GLY A 367 -20.03 -25.58 14.37
C GLY A 367 -20.63 -25.20 15.75
N GLN A 368 -19.93 -24.37 16.52
CA GLN A 368 -20.42 -23.92 17.83
C GLN A 368 -21.42 -22.74 17.71
N MET A 369 -21.36 -21.95 16.64
CA MET A 369 -22.25 -20.79 16.42
C MET A 369 -23.67 -21.19 15.98
N GLU A 370 -23.87 -22.36 15.33
CA GLU A 370 -25.21 -22.84 14.98
C GLU A 370 -26.04 -23.23 16.23
N SER A 371 -25.37 -23.53 17.34
CA SER A 371 -26.02 -23.88 18.61
C SER A 371 -26.46 -22.68 19.45
N THR A 372 -25.99 -21.46 19.16
CA THR A 372 -26.24 -20.25 20.00
C THR A 372 -26.92 -19.09 19.24
N ALA A 373 -27.40 -19.32 18.02
CA ALA A 373 -28.08 -18.30 17.24
C ALA A 373 -29.49 -18.03 17.84
N GLU A 374 -29.63 -16.95 18.60
CA GLU A 374 -30.95 -16.39 18.92
C GLU A 374 -31.67 -15.99 17.62
N PRO A 375 -32.98 -16.24 17.49
CA PRO A 375 -33.76 -15.87 16.33
C PRO A 375 -33.75 -14.34 16.16
N VAL A 376 -33.34 -13.89 14.99
CA VAL A 376 -33.35 -12.46 14.59
C VAL A 376 -34.78 -11.94 14.70
N PRO A 377 -35.06 -10.88 15.48
CA PRO A 377 -36.38 -10.27 15.51
C PRO A 377 -36.76 -9.72 14.12
N PRO A 378 -38.03 -9.81 13.72
CA PRO A 378 -38.49 -9.32 12.42
C PRO A 378 -38.21 -7.82 12.28
N SER A 379 -37.69 -7.45 11.12
CA SER A 379 -37.39 -6.04 10.79
C SER A 379 -38.63 -5.14 10.96
N PRO A 380 -38.51 -3.97 11.59
CA PRO A 380 -39.63 -3.03 11.67
C PRO A 380 -40.07 -2.57 10.28
N PRO A 381 -41.36 -2.24 10.09
CA PRO A 381 -41.87 -1.86 8.79
C PRO A 381 -41.19 -0.61 8.25
N ARG A 382 -40.83 -0.63 6.97
CA ARG A 382 -40.20 0.48 6.26
C ARG A 382 -41.07 1.75 6.39
N ARG A 383 -40.54 2.77 7.08
CA ARG A 383 -41.06 4.12 6.96
C ARG A 383 -40.72 4.65 5.56
N SER A 384 -41.71 4.97 4.77
CA SER A 384 -41.59 5.61 3.46
C SER A 384 -40.91 6.98 3.64
N ARG A 385 -39.70 7.14 3.11
CA ARG A 385 -39.06 8.46 2.99
C ARG A 385 -39.73 9.25 1.86
N PRO A 386 -39.89 10.58 1.98
CA PRO A 386 -40.31 11.42 0.88
C PRO A 386 -39.36 11.29 -0.30
N ARG A 387 -39.85 11.14 -1.51
CA ARG A 387 -39.07 11.23 -2.75
C ARG A 387 -38.45 12.62 -2.84
N LEU A 388 -37.14 12.71 -2.82
CA LEU A 388 -36.41 13.89 -3.28
C LEU A 388 -36.58 13.97 -4.81
N PRO A 389 -36.76 15.19 -5.38
CA PRO A 389 -36.89 15.35 -6.81
C PRO A 389 -35.62 14.92 -7.54
N ASP A 390 -35.81 14.35 -8.74
CA ASP A 390 -34.76 13.97 -9.68
C ASP A 390 -33.83 15.16 -9.92
N MET A 391 -32.69 15.17 -9.30
CA MET A 391 -31.61 16.10 -9.61
C MET A 391 -30.47 15.35 -10.30
N LEU A 392 -30.46 15.55 -11.64
CA LEU A 392 -29.33 15.59 -12.55
C LEU A 392 -28.26 14.51 -12.41
N GLU A 393 -28.08 13.73 -13.48
CA GLU A 393 -26.91 12.88 -13.70
C GLU A 393 -25.60 13.60 -13.31
N PRO A 394 -24.68 12.92 -12.59
CA PRO A 394 -23.38 13.51 -12.30
C PRO A 394 -22.61 13.74 -13.60
N PRO A 395 -21.85 14.84 -13.71
CA PRO A 395 -21.10 15.14 -14.91
C PRO A 395 -20.11 14.02 -15.23
N ARG A 396 -20.06 13.59 -16.47
CA ARG A 396 -19.22 12.51 -17.03
C ARG A 396 -17.73 12.87 -17.10
N TYR A 397 -17.20 13.61 -16.17
CA TYR A 397 -15.80 13.97 -16.14
C TYR A 397 -15.24 13.53 -14.80
N PHE A 398 -14.55 12.37 -14.77
CA PHE A 398 -13.40 12.22 -13.84
C PHE A 398 -12.62 10.89 -13.91
N TRP A 399 -13.00 9.86 -14.72
CA TRP A 399 -12.28 8.57 -14.54
C TRP A 399 -11.88 7.79 -15.80
N PHE A 400 -12.13 8.24 -17.03
CA PHE A 400 -11.63 7.53 -18.21
C PHE A 400 -11.17 8.52 -19.29
N PRO A 401 -9.87 8.58 -19.67
CA PRO A 401 -9.48 8.92 -21.02
C PRO A 401 -9.80 7.72 -21.92
N ARG A 402 -10.39 7.98 -23.08
CA ARG A 402 -10.49 7.01 -24.19
C ARG A 402 -9.12 6.69 -24.73
#